data_67d636cf5b4610f6e796416295a725b8
#
_entry.id   67d636cf5b4610f6e796416295a725b8
#
_cell.length_a   1.000
_cell.length_b   1.000
_cell.length_c   1.000
_cell.angle_alpha   90.00
_cell.angle_beta   90.00
_cell.angle_gamma   90.00
#
_symmetry.space_group_name_H-M   'P 1'
#
loop_
_entity.id
_entity.type
_entity.pdbx_description
1 polymer ?
#
loop_
_entity_poly.entity_id
_entity_poly.type
_entity_poly.pdbx_seq_one_letter_code
_entity_poly.pdbx_strand_id
1 'polypeptide(L)'
;MITLKEIPDMSEIVELSIDEIRPNPYQQRKYFDFYSLNSLTESIKKFGVIQPIIVRVVNGRTYELVAGERRLRASRAAGLKTIPAVLVKADEEKSSLLSFIENIQRKEHSYIEEAEGYRSLMEDFGMSLDEISEKTGASKSLISGRMKILELPDEALKMISENRLSEGHVRAALRLPDRDMRLKAISEMAERDMTVKSAEDYVERLMFDLRFGGGQKVKTGLGDIKIFTNSIRQTVDAVRKAGLTAYYDITDSGGSIDINI
;
A
#
# COMPACT_ATOMS: atom_id res chain seq x y z
N MET A 1 -30.06 28.95 -16.41
CA MET A 1 -30.75 28.02 -17.33
C MET A 1 -29.64 27.47 -18.23
N ILE A 2 -28.96 26.41 -17.75
CA ILE A 2 -27.92 25.76 -18.54
C ILE A 2 -28.61 24.78 -19.45
N THR A 3 -28.59 25.09 -20.73
CA THR A 3 -29.24 24.33 -21.78
C THR A 3 -28.46 23.01 -21.96
N LEU A 4 -29.16 21.90 -22.12
CA LEU A 4 -28.71 20.51 -22.36
C LEU A 4 -27.72 20.33 -23.55
N LYS A 5 -27.07 21.39 -24.02
CA LYS A 5 -26.21 21.39 -25.22
C LYS A 5 -24.73 21.34 -24.98
N GLU A 6 -24.29 21.47 -23.72
CA GLU A 6 -22.86 21.45 -23.39
C GLU A 6 -22.59 20.53 -22.19
N ILE A 7 -22.68 19.23 -22.43
CA ILE A 7 -22.00 18.29 -21.54
C ILE A 7 -20.54 18.34 -22.00
N PRO A 8 -19.61 18.80 -21.13
CA PRO A 8 -18.20 18.90 -21.49
C PRO A 8 -17.68 17.53 -21.93
N ASP A 9 -16.73 17.55 -22.84
CA ASP A 9 -15.92 16.39 -23.22
C ASP A 9 -15.35 15.76 -21.95
N MET A 10 -15.25 14.43 -21.86
CA MET A 10 -14.90 13.60 -20.66
C MET A 10 -13.57 13.97 -19.96
N SER A 11 -13.00 15.13 -20.21
CA SER A 11 -11.75 15.66 -19.66
C SER A 11 -11.92 16.82 -18.67
N GLU A 12 -13.13 17.34 -18.47
CA GLU A 12 -13.31 18.53 -17.64
C GLU A 12 -13.71 18.17 -16.21
N ILE A 13 -12.83 18.53 -15.26
CA ILE A 13 -13.11 18.42 -13.83
C ILE A 13 -13.98 19.61 -13.43
N VAL A 14 -15.14 19.35 -12.84
CA VAL A 14 -16.06 20.38 -12.36
C VAL A 14 -16.21 20.32 -10.84
N GLU A 15 -16.38 21.47 -10.21
CA GLU A 15 -16.70 21.55 -8.78
C GLU A 15 -18.21 21.39 -8.58
N LEU A 16 -18.62 20.35 -7.87
CA LEU A 16 -20.02 20.08 -7.58
C LEU A 16 -20.33 20.26 -6.10
N SER A 17 -21.55 20.74 -5.81
CA SER A 17 -22.07 20.75 -4.45
C SER A 17 -22.25 19.32 -3.93
N ILE A 18 -21.69 19.03 -2.75
CA ILE A 18 -21.76 17.70 -2.13
C ILE A 18 -23.22 17.31 -1.84
N ASP A 19 -24.10 18.29 -1.60
CA ASP A 19 -25.52 18.04 -1.30
C ASP A 19 -26.33 17.63 -2.56
N GLU A 20 -25.85 17.93 -3.76
CA GLU A 20 -26.48 17.56 -5.03
C GLU A 20 -26.10 16.14 -5.47
N ILE A 21 -25.15 15.48 -4.77
CA ILE A 21 -24.64 14.16 -5.12
C ILE A 21 -25.33 13.08 -4.29
N ARG A 22 -26.06 12.20 -4.96
CA ARG A 22 -26.68 11.02 -4.36
C ARG A 22 -25.74 9.83 -4.39
N PRO A 23 -25.66 9.03 -3.31
CA PRO A 23 -24.88 7.79 -3.32
C PRO A 23 -25.49 6.80 -4.33
N ASN A 24 -24.64 5.92 -4.86
CA ASN A 24 -25.07 4.86 -5.77
C ASN A 24 -25.96 3.83 -5.02
N PRO A 25 -27.23 3.63 -5.41
CA PRO A 25 -28.13 2.70 -4.73
C PRO A 25 -27.71 1.22 -4.88
N TYR A 26 -26.86 0.89 -5.85
CA TYR A 26 -26.38 -0.46 -6.13
C TYR A 26 -25.07 -0.81 -5.43
N GLN A 27 -24.48 0.11 -4.68
CA GLN A 27 -23.22 -0.15 -3.96
C GLN A 27 -23.49 -1.07 -2.76
N GLN A 28 -23.02 -2.32 -2.85
CA GLN A 28 -23.28 -3.37 -1.85
C GLN A 28 -22.48 -3.20 -0.54
N ARG A 29 -21.42 -2.38 -0.53
CA ARG A 29 -20.53 -2.24 0.65
C ARG A 29 -21.10 -1.26 1.66
N LYS A 30 -21.71 -1.80 2.74
CA LYS A 30 -22.25 -1.02 3.89
C LYS A 30 -21.24 -0.74 4.98
N TYR A 31 -20.11 -1.46 5.03
CA TYR A 31 -19.12 -1.32 6.10
C TYR A 31 -17.81 -0.78 5.53
N PHE A 32 -17.45 0.40 5.98
CA PHE A 32 -16.14 1.01 5.76
C PHE A 32 -15.37 0.98 7.06
N ASP A 33 -14.09 0.66 6.99
CA ASP A 33 -13.22 0.72 8.15
C ASP A 33 -13.10 2.17 8.64
N PHE A 34 -13.50 2.38 9.89
CA PHE A 34 -13.58 3.71 10.51
C PHE A 34 -12.22 4.41 10.55
N TYR A 35 -11.14 3.66 10.81
CA TYR A 35 -9.79 4.22 10.88
C TYR A 35 -9.31 4.72 9.51
N SER A 36 -9.56 3.98 8.46
CA SER A 36 -9.16 4.34 7.10
C SER A 36 -9.96 5.53 6.55
N LEU A 37 -11.22 5.71 6.98
CA LEU A 37 -12.02 6.87 6.60
C LEU A 37 -11.58 8.14 7.34
N ASN A 38 -11.20 8.03 8.62
CA ASN A 38 -10.68 9.15 9.38
C ASN A 38 -9.35 9.67 8.84
N SER A 39 -8.41 8.79 8.49
CA SER A 39 -7.15 9.18 7.86
C SER A 39 -7.40 9.96 6.56
N LEU A 40 -8.29 9.46 5.71
CA LEU A 40 -8.66 10.15 4.48
C LEU A 40 -9.34 11.51 4.75
N THR A 41 -10.17 11.61 5.79
CA THR A 41 -10.81 12.87 6.18
C THR A 41 -9.77 13.92 6.59
N GLU A 42 -8.78 13.56 7.39
CA GLU A 42 -7.70 14.47 7.79
C GLU A 42 -6.82 14.88 6.60
N SER A 43 -6.55 13.95 5.70
CA SER A 43 -5.84 14.25 4.44
C SER A 43 -6.61 15.26 3.60
N ILE A 44 -7.92 15.06 3.41
CA ILE A 44 -8.79 15.95 2.65
C ILE A 44 -8.90 17.34 3.31
N LYS A 45 -8.94 17.44 4.63
CA LYS A 45 -8.90 18.73 5.33
C LYS A 45 -7.62 19.50 5.05
N LYS A 46 -6.49 18.79 4.94
CA LYS A 46 -5.18 19.41 4.79
C LYS A 46 -4.83 19.76 3.35
N PHE A 47 -5.20 18.90 2.41
CA PHE A 47 -4.74 18.99 1.00
C PHE A 47 -5.90 19.12 0.00
N GLY A 48 -7.15 19.07 0.44
CA GLY A 48 -8.31 18.98 -0.46
C GLY A 48 -8.45 17.58 -1.07
N VAL A 49 -9.38 17.47 -2.02
CA VAL A 49 -9.59 16.23 -2.79
C VAL A 49 -8.71 16.26 -4.02
N ILE A 50 -7.64 15.48 -4.01
CA ILE A 50 -6.66 15.44 -5.11
C ILE A 50 -7.24 14.71 -6.32
N GLN A 51 -7.89 13.57 -6.10
CA GLN A 51 -8.50 12.77 -7.16
C GLN A 51 -10.00 13.02 -7.22
N PRO A 52 -10.57 13.51 -8.35
CA PRO A 52 -11.99 13.78 -8.47
C PRO A 52 -12.84 12.51 -8.32
N ILE A 53 -14.09 12.68 -7.90
CA ILE A 53 -15.11 11.63 -7.95
C ILE A 53 -15.68 11.52 -9.36
N ILE A 54 -16.32 10.39 -9.66
CA ILE A 54 -17.04 10.19 -10.94
C ILE A 54 -18.52 10.20 -10.65
N VAL A 55 -19.28 11.04 -11.35
CA VAL A 55 -20.71 11.16 -11.19
C VAL A 55 -21.42 11.15 -12.54
N ARG A 56 -22.67 10.67 -12.56
CA ARG A 56 -23.56 10.79 -13.72
C ARG A 56 -24.69 11.78 -13.45
N VAL A 57 -25.15 12.45 -14.47
CA VAL A 57 -26.29 13.37 -14.38
C VAL A 57 -27.58 12.58 -14.34
N VAL A 58 -28.40 12.83 -13.31
CA VAL A 58 -29.75 12.28 -13.19
C VAL A 58 -30.75 13.44 -13.17
N ASN A 59 -31.68 13.48 -14.11
CA ASN A 59 -32.77 14.50 -14.19
C ASN A 59 -32.28 15.98 -14.25
N GLY A 60 -31.14 16.25 -14.88
CA GLY A 60 -30.69 17.61 -15.22
C GLY A 60 -30.18 18.50 -14.09
N ARG A 61 -30.36 18.11 -12.82
CA ARG A 61 -29.92 18.90 -11.64
C ARG A 61 -29.38 18.07 -10.46
N THR A 62 -29.51 16.77 -10.50
CA THR A 62 -29.00 15.87 -9.47
C THR A 62 -27.97 14.95 -10.07
N TYR A 63 -26.91 14.71 -9.31
CA TYR A 63 -25.83 13.83 -9.69
C TYR A 63 -25.93 12.53 -8.90
N GLU A 64 -25.62 11.43 -9.53
CA GLU A 64 -25.49 10.14 -8.86
C GLU A 64 -24.03 9.68 -8.93
N LEU A 65 -23.52 9.26 -7.79
CA LEU A 65 -22.14 8.81 -7.68
C LEU A 65 -21.94 7.51 -8.45
N VAL A 66 -20.96 7.49 -9.34
CA VAL A 66 -20.49 6.28 -10.05
C VAL A 66 -19.32 5.69 -9.31
N ALA A 67 -18.32 6.53 -8.95
CA ALA A 67 -17.13 6.10 -8.21
C ALA A 67 -16.63 7.20 -7.25
N GLY A 68 -16.02 6.81 -6.13
CA GLY A 68 -15.45 7.73 -5.15
C GLY A 68 -16.27 7.88 -3.87
N GLU A 69 -17.01 6.87 -3.43
CA GLU A 69 -17.85 6.91 -2.20
C GLU A 69 -17.05 7.31 -0.97
N ARG A 70 -15.84 6.77 -0.80
CA ARG A 70 -14.98 7.11 0.34
C ARG A 70 -14.58 8.58 0.33
N ARG A 71 -14.22 9.12 -0.85
CA ARG A 71 -13.87 10.52 -1.04
C ARG A 71 -15.07 11.43 -0.76
N LEU A 72 -16.25 11.08 -1.24
CA LEU A 72 -17.48 11.81 -0.97
C LEU A 72 -17.81 11.83 0.55
N ARG A 73 -17.73 10.68 1.22
CA ARG A 73 -17.97 10.59 2.68
C ARG A 73 -16.93 11.33 3.49
N ALA A 74 -15.65 11.19 3.15
CA ALA A 74 -14.57 11.88 3.83
C ALA A 74 -14.66 13.40 3.62
N SER A 75 -15.07 13.88 2.43
CA SER A 75 -15.30 15.29 2.13
C SER A 75 -16.47 15.85 2.95
N ARG A 76 -17.55 15.10 3.11
CA ARG A 76 -18.66 15.46 4.02
C ARG A 76 -18.20 15.55 5.47
N ALA A 77 -17.42 14.56 5.93
CA ALA A 77 -16.86 14.55 7.28
C ALA A 77 -15.84 15.67 7.50
N ALA A 78 -15.10 16.06 6.46
CA ALA A 78 -14.18 17.20 6.47
C ALA A 78 -14.89 18.56 6.47
N GLY A 79 -16.21 18.61 6.21
CA GLY A 79 -17.00 19.85 6.16
C GLY A 79 -16.86 20.62 4.85
N LEU A 80 -16.40 19.99 3.78
CA LEU A 80 -16.35 20.62 2.46
C LEU A 80 -17.76 20.84 1.90
N LYS A 81 -17.96 21.95 1.17
CA LYS A 81 -19.21 22.27 0.49
C LYS A 81 -19.25 21.74 -0.93
N THR A 82 -18.09 21.72 -1.58
CA THR A 82 -17.92 21.26 -2.96
C THR A 82 -16.88 20.16 -3.04
N ILE A 83 -16.92 19.42 -4.12
CA ILE A 83 -15.95 18.34 -4.42
C ILE A 83 -15.67 18.31 -5.91
N PRO A 84 -14.41 18.15 -6.33
CA PRO A 84 -14.09 17.99 -7.74
C PRO A 84 -14.66 16.68 -8.27
N ALA A 85 -15.32 16.74 -9.41
CA ALA A 85 -16.02 15.63 -10.03
C ALA A 85 -15.81 15.60 -11.54
N VAL A 86 -15.79 14.41 -12.11
CA VAL A 86 -15.86 14.15 -13.55
C VAL A 86 -17.28 13.72 -13.89
N LEU A 87 -17.91 14.39 -14.86
CA LEU A 87 -19.24 14.07 -15.34
C LEU A 87 -19.19 12.99 -16.42
N VAL A 88 -19.97 11.93 -16.24
CA VAL A 88 -20.12 10.87 -17.26
C VAL A 88 -21.59 10.74 -17.66
N LYS A 89 -21.84 10.36 -18.91
CA LYS A 89 -23.20 10.08 -19.40
C LYS A 89 -23.64 8.70 -18.90
N ALA A 90 -24.96 8.52 -18.72
CA ALA A 90 -25.53 7.28 -18.20
C ALA A 90 -25.15 6.02 -19.01
N ASP A 91 -24.98 6.16 -20.33
CA ASP A 91 -24.60 5.06 -21.23
C ASP A 91 -23.08 4.81 -21.28
N GLU A 92 -22.30 5.66 -20.61
CA GLU A 92 -20.82 5.66 -20.66
C GLU A 92 -20.16 5.07 -19.39
N GLU A 93 -20.94 4.49 -18.47
CA GLU A 93 -20.39 3.90 -17.24
C GLU A 93 -19.32 2.84 -17.53
N LYS A 94 -19.58 1.99 -18.54
CA LYS A 94 -18.60 1.00 -19.03
C LYS A 94 -17.40 1.64 -19.71
N SER A 95 -17.62 2.72 -20.47
CA SER A 95 -16.55 3.48 -21.11
C SER A 95 -15.68 4.20 -20.10
N SER A 96 -16.28 4.76 -19.04
CA SER A 96 -15.54 5.41 -17.94
C SER A 96 -14.67 4.43 -17.20
N LEU A 97 -15.18 3.23 -16.92
CA LEU A 97 -14.39 2.16 -16.29
C LEU A 97 -13.21 1.73 -17.18
N LEU A 98 -13.45 1.55 -18.49
CA LEU A 98 -12.38 1.20 -19.44
C LEU A 98 -11.32 2.29 -19.53
N SER A 99 -11.74 3.57 -19.62
CA SER A 99 -10.81 4.71 -19.63
C SER A 99 -10.04 4.83 -18.33
N PHE A 100 -10.66 4.53 -17.19
CA PHE A 100 -9.98 4.51 -15.89
C PHE A 100 -8.93 3.40 -15.81
N ILE A 101 -9.27 2.20 -16.30
CA ILE A 101 -8.33 1.07 -16.39
C ILE A 101 -7.16 1.40 -17.32
N GLU A 102 -7.45 1.97 -18.51
CA GLU A 102 -6.42 2.42 -19.44
C GLU A 102 -5.49 3.46 -18.80
N ASN A 103 -6.06 4.42 -18.05
CA ASN A 103 -5.28 5.42 -17.35
C ASN A 103 -4.33 4.80 -16.32
N ILE A 104 -4.78 3.82 -15.51
CA ILE A 104 -3.92 3.10 -14.56
C ILE A 104 -2.73 2.42 -15.27
N GLN A 105 -2.92 1.95 -16.50
CA GLN A 105 -1.90 1.25 -17.29
C GLN A 105 -0.89 2.18 -17.97
N ARG A 106 -1.02 3.50 -17.85
CA ARG A 106 -0.05 4.43 -18.43
C ARG A 106 1.31 4.28 -17.77
N LYS A 107 2.36 4.15 -18.57
CA LYS A 107 3.75 3.96 -18.12
C LYS A 107 4.31 5.10 -17.26
N GLU A 108 3.62 6.23 -17.20
CA GLU A 108 4.02 7.43 -16.46
C GLU A 108 3.57 7.41 -15.00
N HIS A 109 2.68 6.48 -14.62
CA HIS A 109 2.20 6.38 -13.24
C HIS A 109 3.26 5.77 -12.32
N SER A 110 3.37 6.36 -11.13
CA SER A 110 4.14 5.77 -10.05
C SER A 110 3.43 4.50 -9.54
N TYR A 111 4.20 3.58 -8.98
CA TYR A 111 3.62 2.36 -8.40
C TYR A 111 2.64 2.65 -7.23
N ILE A 112 2.70 3.84 -6.61
CA ILE A 112 1.75 4.30 -5.60
C ILE A 112 0.43 4.69 -6.27
N GLU A 113 0.47 5.45 -7.37
CA GLU A 113 -0.71 5.82 -8.15
C GLU A 113 -1.42 4.59 -8.72
N GLU A 114 -0.65 3.60 -9.20
CA GLU A 114 -1.24 2.34 -9.63
C GLU A 114 -1.91 1.59 -8.45
N ALA A 115 -1.30 1.59 -7.26
CA ALA A 115 -1.90 1.00 -6.07
C ALA A 115 -3.23 1.68 -5.70
N GLU A 116 -3.29 3.01 -5.76
CA GLU A 116 -4.52 3.78 -5.57
C GLU A 116 -5.57 3.46 -6.63
N GLY A 117 -5.16 3.33 -7.88
CA GLY A 117 -6.02 2.90 -8.97
C GLY A 117 -6.64 1.52 -8.73
N TYR A 118 -5.84 0.53 -8.34
CA TYR A 118 -6.35 -0.81 -8.00
C TYR A 118 -7.31 -0.77 -6.79
N ARG A 119 -7.00 0.03 -5.78
CA ARG A 119 -7.90 0.23 -4.65
C ARG A 119 -9.23 0.83 -5.09
N SER A 120 -9.21 1.86 -5.94
CA SER A 120 -10.43 2.46 -6.48
C SER A 120 -11.25 1.45 -7.30
N LEU A 121 -10.61 0.60 -8.12
CA LEU A 121 -11.32 -0.45 -8.85
C LEU A 121 -12.05 -1.43 -7.90
N MET A 122 -11.44 -1.78 -6.77
CA MET A 122 -12.08 -2.66 -5.78
C MET A 122 -13.16 -1.96 -4.97
N GLU A 123 -12.87 -0.75 -4.47
CA GLU A 123 -13.73 -0.08 -3.49
C GLU A 123 -14.83 0.73 -4.15
N ASP A 124 -14.54 1.43 -5.25
CA ASP A 124 -15.48 2.33 -5.92
C ASP A 124 -16.30 1.61 -6.98
N PHE A 125 -15.68 0.69 -7.74
CA PHE A 125 -16.34 -0.06 -8.81
C PHE A 125 -16.77 -1.47 -8.40
N GLY A 126 -16.45 -1.91 -7.17
CA GLY A 126 -16.84 -3.21 -6.63
C GLY A 126 -16.21 -4.42 -7.31
N MET A 127 -15.12 -4.20 -8.07
CA MET A 127 -14.44 -5.26 -8.80
C MET A 127 -13.70 -6.21 -7.87
N SER A 128 -13.75 -7.49 -8.17
CA SER A 128 -12.92 -8.50 -7.53
C SER A 128 -11.47 -8.43 -8.02
N LEU A 129 -10.56 -9.01 -7.23
CA LEU A 129 -9.15 -9.12 -7.63
C LEU A 129 -8.97 -9.86 -8.96
N ASP A 130 -9.85 -10.84 -9.23
CA ASP A 130 -9.84 -11.63 -10.45
C ASP A 130 -10.22 -10.79 -11.67
N GLU A 131 -11.29 -10.01 -11.56
CA GLU A 131 -11.74 -9.10 -12.62
C GLU A 131 -10.71 -8.00 -12.91
N ILE A 132 -10.07 -7.45 -11.86
CA ILE A 132 -9.00 -6.46 -12.04
C ILE A 132 -7.81 -7.08 -12.77
N SER A 133 -7.38 -8.27 -12.35
CA SER A 133 -6.28 -9.00 -13.00
C SER A 133 -6.57 -9.29 -14.47
N GLU A 134 -7.79 -9.74 -14.80
CA GLU A 134 -8.21 -10.01 -16.17
C GLU A 134 -8.22 -8.75 -17.04
N LYS A 135 -8.80 -7.66 -16.51
CA LYS A 135 -8.97 -6.40 -17.27
C LYS A 135 -7.68 -5.60 -17.39
N THR A 136 -6.80 -5.65 -16.39
CA THR A 136 -5.54 -4.90 -16.41
C THR A 136 -4.37 -5.72 -16.95
N GLY A 137 -4.48 -7.04 -17.05
CA GLY A 137 -3.37 -7.93 -17.39
C GLY A 137 -2.30 -8.06 -16.29
N ALA A 138 -2.46 -7.36 -15.16
CA ALA A 138 -1.56 -7.44 -14.03
C ALA A 138 -1.83 -8.72 -13.21
N SER A 139 -0.78 -9.39 -12.71
CA SER A 139 -0.98 -10.57 -11.87
C SER A 139 -1.63 -10.21 -10.54
N LYS A 140 -2.46 -11.10 -10.00
CA LYS A 140 -3.08 -10.93 -8.66
C LYS A 140 -2.06 -10.66 -7.56
N SER A 141 -0.89 -11.29 -7.64
CA SER A 141 0.21 -11.08 -6.70
C SER A 141 0.77 -9.66 -6.78
N LEU A 142 0.92 -9.11 -7.99
CA LEU A 142 1.36 -7.73 -8.20
C LEU A 142 0.33 -6.74 -7.63
N ILE A 143 -0.95 -6.92 -7.96
CA ILE A 143 -2.04 -6.05 -7.48
C ILE A 143 -2.08 -6.07 -5.95
N SER A 144 -2.11 -7.25 -5.33
CA SER A 144 -2.11 -7.40 -3.86
C SER A 144 -0.86 -6.81 -3.22
N GLY A 145 0.31 -7.00 -3.82
CA GLY A 145 1.57 -6.44 -3.34
C GLY A 145 1.57 -4.91 -3.34
N ARG A 146 1.06 -4.30 -4.42
CA ARG A 146 0.94 -2.83 -4.52
C ARG A 146 -0.10 -2.28 -3.57
N MET A 147 -1.25 -2.93 -3.42
CA MET A 147 -2.27 -2.48 -2.46
C MET A 147 -1.75 -2.44 -1.01
N LYS A 148 -0.84 -3.34 -0.62
CA LYS A 148 -0.20 -3.31 0.69
C LYS A 148 0.63 -2.04 0.93
N ILE A 149 1.12 -1.38 -0.12
CA ILE A 149 1.84 -0.12 0.00
C ILE A 149 0.97 0.95 0.67
N LEU A 150 -0.33 0.93 0.38
CA LEU A 150 -1.30 1.87 0.95
C LEU A 150 -1.66 1.60 2.43
N GLU A 151 -1.10 0.54 3.03
CA GLU A 151 -1.17 0.30 4.48
C GLU A 151 -0.11 1.12 5.24
N LEU A 152 0.85 1.71 4.52
CA LEU A 152 1.85 2.58 5.12
C LEU A 152 1.23 3.90 5.61
N PRO A 153 1.83 4.55 6.64
CA PRO A 153 1.44 5.90 7.04
C PRO A 153 1.60 6.91 5.90
N ASP A 154 0.72 7.93 5.86
CA ASP A 154 0.80 9.00 4.85
C ASP A 154 2.17 9.69 4.82
N GLU A 155 2.80 9.84 6.00
CA GLU A 155 4.15 10.37 6.14
C GLU A 155 5.19 9.51 5.42
N ALA A 156 5.05 8.19 5.50
CA ALA A 156 5.93 7.26 4.79
C ALA A 156 5.71 7.33 3.27
N LEU A 157 4.45 7.39 2.81
CA LEU A 157 4.12 7.54 1.39
C LEU A 157 4.70 8.83 0.81
N LYS A 158 4.63 9.92 1.59
CA LYS A 158 5.24 11.21 1.23
C LYS A 158 6.76 11.10 1.11
N MET A 159 7.44 10.52 2.10
CA MET A 159 8.89 10.31 2.06
C MET A 159 9.33 9.43 0.88
N ILE A 160 8.57 8.39 0.57
CA ILE A 160 8.81 7.52 -0.58
C ILE A 160 8.77 8.31 -1.88
N SER A 161 7.76 9.17 -2.06
CA SER A 161 7.59 9.98 -3.26
C SER A 161 8.69 11.05 -3.39
N GLU A 162 8.96 11.80 -2.32
CA GLU A 162 9.96 12.87 -2.29
C GLU A 162 11.38 12.36 -2.53
N ASN A 163 11.74 11.21 -1.99
CA ASN A 163 13.06 10.60 -2.10
C ASN A 163 13.17 9.57 -3.23
N ARG A 164 12.12 9.41 -4.04
CA ARG A 164 12.08 8.49 -5.18
C ARG A 164 12.48 7.05 -4.81
N LEU A 165 12.08 6.61 -3.62
CA LEU A 165 12.34 5.23 -3.21
C LEU A 165 11.60 4.26 -4.14
N SER A 166 12.29 3.22 -4.60
CA SER A 166 11.70 2.24 -5.51
C SER A 166 10.76 1.28 -4.78
N GLU A 167 9.91 0.58 -5.54
CA GLU A 167 9.02 -0.47 -5.01
C GLU A 167 9.79 -1.53 -4.19
N GLY A 168 11.05 -1.82 -4.54
CA GLY A 168 11.90 -2.74 -3.78
C GLY A 168 12.16 -2.29 -2.34
N HIS A 169 12.43 -1.00 -2.12
CA HIS A 169 12.60 -0.43 -0.78
C HIS A 169 11.33 -0.57 0.06
N VAL A 170 10.20 -0.23 -0.55
CA VAL A 170 8.89 -0.29 0.13
C VAL A 170 8.53 -1.74 0.48
N ARG A 171 8.76 -2.68 -0.44
CA ARG A 171 8.54 -4.10 -0.20
C ARG A 171 9.41 -4.64 0.94
N ALA A 172 10.65 -4.18 1.05
CA ALA A 172 11.50 -4.53 2.19
C ALA A 172 10.89 -4.00 3.50
N ALA A 173 10.52 -2.72 3.57
CA ALA A 173 9.92 -2.11 4.76
C ALA A 173 8.61 -2.78 5.20
N LEU A 174 7.76 -3.21 4.25
CA LEU A 174 6.49 -3.90 4.53
C LEU A 174 6.66 -5.26 5.22
N ARG A 175 7.87 -5.84 5.21
CA ARG A 175 8.18 -7.06 5.99
C ARG A 175 8.18 -6.83 7.50
N LEU A 176 8.37 -5.58 7.94
CA LEU A 176 8.35 -5.22 9.36
C LEU A 176 6.92 -5.25 9.91
N PRO A 177 6.70 -5.81 11.11
CA PRO A 177 5.35 -6.04 11.64
C PRO A 177 4.66 -4.75 12.08
N ASP A 178 5.43 -3.81 12.59
CA ASP A 178 4.93 -2.59 13.25
C ASP A 178 4.97 -1.38 12.32
N ARG A 179 3.94 -0.52 12.43
CA ARG A 179 3.78 0.68 11.60
C ARG A 179 4.90 1.71 11.83
N ASP A 180 5.28 1.92 13.08
CA ASP A 180 6.32 2.89 13.44
C ASP A 180 7.69 2.41 12.99
N MET A 181 7.91 1.08 13.04
CA MET A 181 9.12 0.47 12.51
C MET A 181 9.22 0.63 10.98
N ARG A 182 8.12 0.47 10.27
CA ARG A 182 8.07 0.70 8.81
C ARG A 182 8.41 2.15 8.48
N LEU A 183 7.82 3.10 9.20
CA LEU A 183 8.10 4.53 9.03
C LEU A 183 9.59 4.85 9.27
N LYS A 184 10.15 4.38 10.39
CA LYS A 184 11.59 4.55 10.70
C LYS A 184 12.49 3.93 9.64
N ALA A 185 12.14 2.73 9.16
CA ALA A 185 12.94 2.07 8.14
C ALA A 185 12.93 2.86 6.82
N ILE A 186 11.80 3.42 6.42
CA ILE A 186 11.67 4.25 5.22
C ILE A 186 12.48 5.55 5.38
N SER A 187 12.43 6.20 6.56
CA SER A 187 13.25 7.38 6.87
C SER A 187 14.74 7.09 6.74
N GLU A 188 15.22 6.01 7.36
CA GLU A 188 16.62 5.58 7.29
C GLU A 188 17.06 5.23 5.84
N MET A 189 16.19 4.60 5.06
CA MET A 189 16.46 4.29 3.66
C MET A 189 16.61 5.56 2.82
N ALA A 190 15.78 6.57 3.08
CA ALA A 190 15.82 7.86 2.41
C ALA A 190 17.05 8.67 2.82
N GLU A 191 17.31 8.80 4.14
CA GLU A 191 18.42 9.61 4.68
C GLU A 191 19.80 9.08 4.27
N ARG A 192 19.92 7.75 4.12
CA ARG A 192 21.20 7.09 3.76
C ARG A 192 21.31 6.77 2.28
N ASP A 193 20.36 7.18 1.47
CA ASP A 193 20.28 6.88 0.02
C ASP A 193 20.61 5.37 -0.25
N MET A 194 19.93 4.50 0.49
CA MET A 194 20.20 3.07 0.42
C MET A 194 19.84 2.51 -0.95
N THR A 195 20.63 1.57 -1.43
CA THR A 195 20.21 0.71 -2.55
C THR A 195 19.16 -0.29 -2.07
N VAL A 196 18.37 -0.88 -3.00
CA VAL A 196 17.37 -1.91 -2.65
C VAL A 196 18.00 -3.04 -1.85
N LYS A 197 19.18 -3.51 -2.25
CA LYS A 197 19.90 -4.57 -1.55
C LYS A 197 20.28 -4.15 -0.13
N SER A 198 20.84 -2.95 0.04
CA SER A 198 21.18 -2.44 1.38
C SER A 198 19.96 -2.27 2.28
N ALA A 199 18.81 -1.90 1.70
CA ALA A 199 17.54 -1.78 2.40
C ALA A 199 17.00 -3.16 2.83
N GLU A 200 17.09 -4.17 1.97
CA GLU A 200 16.73 -5.55 2.30
C GLU A 200 17.62 -6.10 3.44
N ASP A 201 18.94 -5.93 3.35
CA ASP A 201 19.91 -6.33 4.40
C ASP A 201 19.65 -5.59 5.73
N TYR A 202 19.27 -4.32 5.67
CA TYR A 202 18.91 -3.51 6.83
C TYR A 202 17.65 -4.03 7.53
N VAL A 203 16.59 -4.26 6.75
CA VAL A 203 15.32 -4.80 7.28
C VAL A 203 15.52 -6.21 7.83
N GLU A 204 16.34 -7.03 7.19
CA GLU A 204 16.63 -8.38 7.66
C GLU A 204 17.32 -8.38 9.03
N ARG A 205 18.29 -7.46 9.24
CA ARG A 205 18.90 -7.25 10.56
C ARG A 205 17.87 -6.83 11.60
N LEU A 206 16.99 -5.86 11.28
CA LEU A 206 15.92 -5.44 12.20
C LEU A 206 15.00 -6.61 12.56
N MET A 207 14.63 -7.42 11.59
CA MET A 207 13.77 -8.59 11.83
C MET A 207 14.48 -9.67 12.65
N PHE A 208 15.80 -9.85 12.44
CA PHE A 208 16.63 -10.74 13.24
C PHE A 208 16.67 -10.26 14.70
N ASP A 209 16.91 -8.96 14.92
CA ASP A 209 16.94 -8.36 16.25
C ASP A 209 15.59 -8.50 16.98
N LEU A 210 14.47 -8.36 16.26
CA LEU A 210 13.12 -8.58 16.80
C LEU A 210 12.87 -10.05 17.20
N ARG A 211 13.37 -10.97 16.39
CA ARG A 211 13.13 -12.41 16.62
C ARG A 211 13.99 -12.99 17.73
N PHE A 212 15.22 -12.49 17.86
CA PHE A 212 16.21 -13.05 18.77
C PHE A 212 16.58 -12.12 19.94
N GLY A 213 15.83 -11.04 20.15
CA GLY A 213 16.01 -10.08 21.23
C GLY A 213 17.01 -8.99 20.84
N GLY A 214 16.47 -7.89 20.29
CA GLY A 214 17.26 -6.74 19.89
C GLY A 214 18.05 -6.15 21.04
N GLY A 215 19.35 -5.97 20.79
CA GLY A 215 20.11 -4.91 21.40
C GLY A 215 20.48 -4.97 22.88
N GLN A 216 20.29 -6.06 23.58
CA GLN A 216 21.26 -6.33 24.64
C GLN A 216 22.55 -6.76 23.95
N LYS A 217 23.58 -5.91 24.01
CA LYS A 217 24.96 -6.40 23.95
C LYS A 217 24.96 -7.58 24.89
N VAL A 218 24.90 -8.78 24.33
CA VAL A 218 25.09 -10.00 25.11
C VAL A 218 26.41 -9.80 25.78
N LYS A 219 26.39 -9.48 27.07
CA LYS A 219 27.58 -9.71 27.91
C LYS A 219 27.71 -11.20 27.82
N THR A 220 28.60 -11.63 26.95
CA THR A 220 28.94 -13.00 26.67
C THR A 220 29.21 -13.73 27.98
N GLY A 221 28.13 -14.23 28.59
CA GLY A 221 28.23 -15.22 29.64
C GLY A 221 28.35 -16.58 28.96
N LEU A 222 29.18 -17.44 29.44
CA LEU A 222 29.40 -18.83 28.99
C LEU A 222 28.11 -19.62 28.71
N GLY A 223 26.93 -19.13 29.20
CA GLY A 223 25.62 -19.71 28.97
C GLY A 223 25.07 -19.51 27.54
N ASP A 224 25.30 -18.34 26.95
CA ASP A 224 24.74 -17.98 25.64
C ASP A 224 25.47 -18.69 24.49
N ILE A 225 26.76 -18.91 24.67
CA ILE A 225 27.61 -19.67 23.75
C ILE A 225 27.12 -21.13 23.68
N LYS A 226 26.78 -21.72 24.84
CA LYS A 226 26.23 -23.09 24.90
C LYS A 226 24.86 -23.22 24.18
N ILE A 227 24.01 -22.22 24.26
CA ILE A 227 22.72 -22.22 23.55
C ILE A 227 22.98 -22.18 22.05
N PHE A 228 23.87 -21.31 21.59
CA PHE A 228 24.21 -21.18 20.18
C PHE A 228 24.85 -22.46 19.61
N THR A 229 25.84 -22.99 20.29
CA THR A 229 26.50 -24.25 19.87
C THR A 229 25.55 -25.45 19.91
N ASN A 230 24.61 -25.49 20.87
CA ASN A 230 23.58 -26.52 20.91
C ASN A 230 22.59 -26.41 19.73
N SER A 231 22.24 -25.19 19.31
CA SER A 231 21.38 -24.97 18.16
C SER A 231 22.04 -25.46 16.86
N ILE A 232 23.32 -25.19 16.67
CA ILE A 232 24.10 -25.69 15.53
C ILE A 232 24.18 -27.21 15.56
N ARG A 233 24.46 -27.81 16.73
CA ARG A 233 24.46 -29.26 16.89
C ARG A 233 23.15 -29.90 16.51
N GLN A 234 22.03 -29.35 16.98
CA GLN A 234 20.67 -29.86 16.63
C GLN A 234 20.40 -29.77 15.13
N THR A 235 20.84 -28.67 14.47
CA THR A 235 20.67 -28.50 13.04
C THR A 235 21.49 -29.53 12.24
N VAL A 236 22.74 -29.75 12.59
CA VAL A 236 23.59 -30.77 11.95
C VAL A 236 23.06 -32.18 12.19
N ASP A 237 22.57 -32.47 13.39
CA ASP A 237 21.95 -33.78 13.71
C ASP A 237 20.66 -33.99 12.91
N ALA A 238 19.86 -32.96 12.65
CA ALA A 238 18.69 -33.04 11.80
C ALA A 238 19.07 -33.35 10.34
N VAL A 239 20.12 -32.70 9.83
CA VAL A 239 20.66 -32.95 8.48
C VAL A 239 21.18 -34.40 8.35
N ARG A 240 21.89 -34.90 9.37
CA ARG A 240 22.35 -36.29 9.41
C ARG A 240 21.18 -37.31 9.44
N LYS A 241 20.11 -37.03 10.22
CA LYS A 241 18.89 -37.83 10.25
C LYS A 241 18.15 -37.84 8.91
N ALA A 242 18.30 -36.77 8.11
CA ALA A 242 17.77 -36.71 6.75
C ALA A 242 18.61 -37.47 5.73
N GLY A 243 19.67 -38.20 6.15
CA GLY A 243 20.50 -39.05 5.30
C GLY A 243 21.65 -38.27 4.59
N LEU A 244 21.90 -37.04 4.97
CA LEU A 244 22.98 -36.22 4.41
C LEU A 244 24.21 -36.30 5.35
N THR A 245 25.40 -36.32 4.74
CA THR A 245 26.65 -36.28 5.50
C THR A 245 26.99 -34.85 5.86
N ALA A 246 26.99 -34.53 7.16
CA ALA A 246 27.38 -33.22 7.68
C ALA A 246 28.28 -33.39 8.89
N TYR A 247 29.34 -32.59 8.95
CA TYR A 247 30.30 -32.56 10.09
C TYR A 247 30.31 -31.14 10.63
N TYR A 248 30.65 -31.02 11.91
CA TYR A 248 30.95 -29.72 12.50
C TYR A 248 32.13 -29.93 13.50
N ASP A 249 32.93 -28.92 13.60
CA ASP A 249 33.97 -28.79 14.61
C ASP A 249 33.85 -27.43 15.31
N ILE A 250 34.01 -27.43 16.62
CA ILE A 250 33.91 -26.23 17.46
C ILE A 250 35.18 -26.09 18.24
N THR A 251 35.93 -25.04 17.94
CA THR A 251 37.18 -24.71 18.63
C THR A 251 36.98 -23.43 19.45
N ASP A 252 37.25 -23.52 20.76
CA ASP A 252 37.22 -22.37 21.68
C ASP A 252 38.67 -21.82 21.81
N SER A 253 38.86 -20.61 21.33
CA SER A 253 40.15 -19.91 21.33
C SER A 253 40.27 -18.83 22.42
N GLY A 254 39.46 -18.94 23.50
CA GLY A 254 39.60 -18.06 24.69
C GLY A 254 39.06 -16.62 24.51
N GLY A 255 38.22 -16.38 23.55
CA GLY A 255 37.60 -15.09 23.24
C GLY A 255 36.86 -15.09 21.91
N SER A 256 37.07 -16.12 21.12
CA SER A 256 36.33 -16.42 19.88
C SER A 256 36.02 -17.89 19.79
N ILE A 257 34.91 -18.24 19.17
CA ILE A 257 34.55 -19.62 18.85
C ILE A 257 34.51 -19.74 17.33
N ASP A 258 35.37 -20.61 16.82
CA ASP A 258 35.40 -20.96 15.42
C ASP A 258 34.54 -22.21 15.20
N ILE A 259 33.60 -22.12 14.28
CA ILE A 259 32.71 -23.21 13.92
C ILE A 259 32.89 -23.50 12.44
N ASN A 260 33.36 -24.70 12.14
CA ASN A 260 33.46 -25.23 10.79
C ASN A 260 32.33 -26.24 10.57
N ILE A 261 31.54 -26.06 9.49
CA ILE A 261 30.39 -26.90 9.12
C ILE A 261 30.66 -27.54 7.77
#